data_9bedb1e42c9f812a0e4ca4f8af1fca7c
#
_entry.id   9bedb1e42c9f812a0e4ca4f8af1fca7c
#
_cell.length_a   1.000
_cell.length_b   1.000
_cell.length_c   1.000
_cell.angle_alpha   90.00
_cell.angle_beta   90.00
_cell.angle_gamma   90.00
#
_symmetry.space_group_name_H-M   'P 1'
#
loop_
_entity.id
_entity.type
_entity.pdbx_description
1 polymer ?
#
loop_
_entity_poly.entity_id
_entity_poly.type
_entity_poly.pdbx_seq_one_letter_code
_entity_poly.pdbx_strand_id
1 'polypeptide(L)'
;MYKRQVKHGKNNLSDSENFICAVDVRRARAGGLRPIPQKIDSNSICGYDGTVDSVPDYQAAAPKKLNRSGTGVIGYEESSLSRIQIWERKLLDFSLRNSLLNFRITKNALPILTHDLAALEDSLADGVSFSIRELPSEWTASLRDARLYEIENENDLATNIASEEFKSKRLCAVMHDEELEKTLKNIYRTTKSSIEENGSNTLFLALGFLKWYESDISEKPRYAPLIMIPVELVKSSHNKGHLLRSRQEETQINVTLIEYLRQIFELKIPSLDPLPEDEHGTDIPLVFNTVRNCILDKKRWNVVNTACLGQFSFGQFVMWSDLRNRADELMQNKVVAGLIDKKITVEQEENPLTVSELDERIAPDDLAIPLSADSSQMLAIAEAAKGKSFVLHGPPGTGKSQTITNLIANALYHGKSVLFVAEKMAALNVVQHRLENIGLAPFCLELHSNKASKSSVLSQLEKSLEVGRIKHPEKYKATADRLKAMRVSMNSVIDGLHKKHESGISVYDAIEQYETCAEFKNKITIPQDVINTVNDDRIEQLSSLILSYKNSVDGVGDIVNNPLKNISRTEYSIPLREKLYSDCVNLLNLYNNAKSVSYTHLT
;
A
#
# COMPACT_ATOMS: atom_id res chain seq x y z
N MET A 1 -13.94 -8.89 -27.11
CA MET A 1 -13.54 -7.60 -27.69
C MET A 1 -12.11 -7.17 -27.33
N TYR A 2 -11.61 -7.51 -26.15
CA TYR A 2 -10.23 -7.19 -25.72
C TYR A 2 -9.13 -7.89 -26.53
N LYS A 3 -9.36 -9.09 -27.06
CA LYS A 3 -8.36 -9.85 -27.86
C LYS A 3 -8.18 -9.37 -29.31
N ARG A 4 -9.04 -8.50 -29.84
CA ARG A 4 -8.94 -8.03 -31.24
C ARG A 4 -8.23 -6.70 -31.45
N GLN A 5 -8.06 -5.87 -30.43
CA GLN A 5 -7.40 -4.57 -30.56
C GLN A 5 -5.87 -4.61 -30.38
N VAL A 6 -5.32 -5.67 -29.80
CA VAL A 6 -3.86 -5.82 -29.62
C VAL A 6 -3.12 -6.33 -30.87
N LYS A 7 -3.85 -6.80 -31.92
CA LYS A 7 -3.23 -7.40 -33.12
C LYS A 7 -2.91 -6.43 -34.26
N HIS A 8 -3.22 -5.14 -34.18
CA HIS A 8 -2.97 -4.20 -35.28
C HIS A 8 -2.06 -2.99 -34.94
N GLY A 9 -1.18 -3.13 -33.96
CA GLY A 9 -0.20 -2.12 -33.59
C GLY A 9 1.25 -2.60 -33.65
N LYS A 10 1.62 -3.38 -34.68
CA LYS A 10 3.02 -3.62 -35.00
C LYS A 10 3.44 -2.66 -36.11
N ASN A 11 3.83 -1.47 -35.75
CA ASN A 11 4.79 -0.68 -36.52
C ASN A 11 5.34 0.45 -35.64
N ASN A 12 6.64 0.36 -35.37
CA ASN A 12 7.57 1.41 -34.99
C ASN A 12 7.20 2.27 -33.76
N LEU A 13 7.39 1.72 -32.60
CA LEU A 13 7.72 2.49 -31.39
C LEU A 13 9.06 1.99 -30.88
N SER A 14 10.11 2.73 -31.26
CA SER A 14 11.43 2.63 -30.67
C SER A 14 11.35 3.04 -29.20
N ASP A 15 11.84 2.19 -28.34
CA ASP A 15 12.31 2.42 -26.97
C ASP A 15 11.57 3.48 -26.14
N SER A 16 10.29 3.24 -25.83
CA SER A 16 9.62 3.88 -24.72
C SER A 16 9.62 2.93 -23.53
N GLU A 17 10.50 3.19 -22.55
CA GLU A 17 10.53 2.47 -21.29
C GLU A 17 9.19 2.64 -20.56
N ASN A 18 8.47 1.55 -20.35
CA ASN A 18 7.23 1.52 -19.58
C ASN A 18 7.56 1.46 -18.08
N PHE A 19 7.06 2.42 -17.32
CA PHE A 19 7.21 2.47 -15.86
C PHE A 19 5.95 1.94 -15.17
N ILE A 20 6.09 0.93 -14.32
CA ILE A 20 5.01 0.37 -13.49
C ILE A 20 5.25 0.76 -12.03
N CYS A 21 4.38 1.58 -11.48
CA CYS A 21 4.40 1.94 -10.05
C CYS A 21 3.29 1.18 -9.32
N ALA A 22 3.64 0.15 -8.54
CA ALA A 22 2.71 -0.57 -7.68
C ALA A 22 2.85 -0.10 -6.22
N VAL A 23 1.77 0.42 -5.64
CA VAL A 23 1.74 0.87 -4.24
C VAL A 23 0.81 -0.02 -3.42
N ASP A 24 1.38 -0.84 -2.53
CA ASP A 24 0.62 -1.65 -1.56
C ASP A 24 0.29 -0.82 -0.31
N VAL A 25 -1.01 -0.55 -0.10
CA VAL A 25 -1.51 0.18 1.08
C VAL A 25 -2.11 -0.81 2.07
N ARG A 26 -1.28 -1.60 2.77
CA ARG A 26 -1.78 -2.48 3.84
C ARG A 26 -2.06 -1.68 5.11
N ARG A 27 -3.26 -1.84 5.67
CA ARG A 27 -3.64 -1.34 6.99
C ARG A 27 -2.87 -2.07 8.08
N ALA A 28 -2.02 -1.36 8.83
CA ALA A 28 -1.62 -1.81 10.15
C ALA A 28 -2.85 -1.79 11.08
N ARG A 29 -3.24 -2.95 11.61
CA ARG A 29 -4.28 -3.04 12.65
C ARG A 29 -3.81 -2.30 13.89
N ALA A 30 -4.64 -1.39 14.38
CA ALA A 30 -4.42 -0.67 15.62
C ALA A 30 -4.35 -1.65 16.79
N GLY A 31 -3.17 -1.81 17.36
CA GLY A 31 -2.92 -2.42 18.65
C GLY A 31 -2.16 -1.42 19.51
N GLY A 32 -2.80 -1.01 20.61
CA GLY A 32 -2.30 -0.41 21.84
C GLY A 32 -1.16 0.59 21.76
N LEU A 33 -1.48 1.86 21.97
CA LEU A 33 -0.56 2.96 22.25
C LEU A 33 0.31 2.67 23.50
N ARG A 34 1.63 2.56 23.32
CA ARG A 34 2.60 2.87 24.36
C ARG A 34 3.40 4.10 23.93
N PRO A 35 3.70 5.05 24.83
CA PRO A 35 4.41 6.27 24.46
C PRO A 35 5.86 5.97 24.10
N ILE A 36 6.29 6.50 22.96
CA ILE A 36 7.68 6.42 22.49
C ILE A 36 8.47 7.54 23.14
N PRO A 37 9.67 7.29 23.70
CA PRO A 37 10.53 8.34 24.23
C PRO A 37 11.09 9.19 23.09
N GLN A 38 11.00 10.50 23.24
CA GLN A 38 11.67 11.47 22.38
C GLN A 38 13.18 11.36 22.53
N LYS A 39 13.86 10.83 21.53
CA LYS A 39 15.22 11.15 21.08
C LYS A 39 15.47 10.38 19.80
N ILE A 40 15.33 11.06 18.69
CA ILE A 40 15.80 10.55 17.40
C ILE A 40 17.07 11.34 17.10
N ASP A 41 18.21 10.67 17.26
CA ASP A 41 19.49 11.15 16.73
C ASP A 41 19.43 11.13 15.21
N SER A 42 19.70 12.28 14.60
CA SER A 42 19.66 12.53 13.15
C SER A 42 20.79 11.85 12.35
N ASN A 43 21.54 10.91 12.92
CA ASN A 43 22.69 10.26 12.31
C ASN A 43 22.50 8.78 11.93
N SER A 44 21.26 8.26 11.91
CA SER A 44 21.03 6.84 11.58
C SER A 44 20.36 6.59 10.21
N ILE A 45 20.54 7.49 9.23
CA ILE A 45 20.00 7.33 7.87
C ILE A 45 21.12 7.26 6.81
N CYS A 46 22.25 6.71 7.10
CA CYS A 46 23.22 6.33 6.06
C CYS A 46 24.18 5.30 6.61
N GLY A 47 24.00 4.05 6.26
CA GLY A 47 24.94 3.01 6.59
C GLY A 47 24.39 1.61 6.35
N TYR A 48 24.00 1.32 5.12
CA TYR A 48 23.99 -0.07 4.67
C TYR A 48 25.35 -0.34 4.03
N ASP A 49 26.29 -0.69 4.88
CA ASP A 49 27.53 -1.34 4.48
C ASP A 49 27.17 -2.75 3.98
N GLY A 50 27.65 -3.11 2.81
CA GLY A 50 27.24 -4.31 2.06
C GLY A 50 27.76 -5.64 2.62
N THR A 51 27.59 -5.89 3.90
CA THR A 51 27.74 -7.21 4.51
C THR A 51 26.38 -7.69 4.97
N VAL A 52 25.83 -8.64 4.23
CA VAL A 52 24.66 -9.42 4.61
C VAL A 52 25.06 -10.30 5.79
N ASP A 53 24.98 -9.76 7.00
CA ASP A 53 24.92 -10.58 8.18
C ASP A 53 23.50 -11.10 8.35
N SER A 54 23.46 -12.42 8.33
CA SER A 54 22.37 -13.35 8.63
C SER A 54 21.15 -12.73 9.29
N VAL A 55 20.04 -12.74 8.56
CA VAL A 55 18.68 -12.69 9.10
C VAL A 55 18.58 -13.74 10.21
N PRO A 56 18.14 -13.40 11.43
CA PRO A 56 17.96 -14.40 12.46
C PRO A 56 16.97 -15.45 11.95
N ASP A 57 17.42 -16.69 11.91
CA ASP A 57 16.57 -17.85 11.72
C ASP A 57 15.47 -17.82 12.77
N TYR A 58 14.24 -17.47 12.36
CA TYR A 58 13.07 -17.83 13.09
C TYR A 58 12.95 -19.35 12.98
N GLN A 59 13.58 -20.06 13.91
CA GLN A 59 13.29 -21.44 14.15
C GLN A 59 11.79 -21.54 14.47
N ALA A 60 11.05 -21.98 13.46
CA ALA A 60 9.68 -22.41 13.64
C ALA A 60 9.67 -23.51 14.68
N ALA A 61 9.07 -23.23 15.84
CA ALA A 61 8.85 -24.21 16.87
C ALA A 61 8.14 -25.42 16.24
N ALA A 62 8.70 -26.60 16.45
CA ALA A 62 8.18 -27.85 15.95
C ALA A 62 6.69 -27.99 16.30
N PRO A 63 5.83 -28.45 15.37
CA PRO A 63 4.42 -28.58 15.63
C PRO A 63 4.19 -29.70 16.65
N LYS A 64 3.59 -29.33 17.79
CA LYS A 64 3.04 -30.29 18.74
C LYS A 64 2.05 -31.19 17.99
N LYS A 65 2.27 -32.48 18.06
CA LYS A 65 1.37 -33.53 17.57
C LYS A 65 -0.04 -33.28 18.09
N LEU A 66 -0.94 -32.83 17.24
CA LEU A 66 -2.37 -32.79 17.51
C LEU A 66 -2.99 -34.05 16.94
N ASN A 67 -3.69 -34.76 17.82
CA ASN A 67 -4.40 -35.99 17.53
C ASN A 67 -5.43 -35.83 16.41
N ARG A 68 -5.51 -36.87 15.60
CA ARG A 68 -6.41 -37.11 14.49
C ARG A 68 -7.89 -36.83 14.84
N SER A 69 -8.50 -35.91 14.10
CA SER A 69 -9.89 -36.05 13.68
C SER A 69 -9.98 -35.55 12.24
N GLY A 70 -10.41 -36.43 11.34
CA GLY A 70 -10.32 -36.40 9.92
C GLY A 70 -10.83 -35.16 9.21
N THR A 71 -9.95 -34.52 8.46
CA THR A 71 -10.25 -33.82 7.22
C THR A 71 -9.11 -34.16 6.29
N GLY A 72 -9.38 -35.01 5.30
CA GLY A 72 -8.42 -35.41 4.29
C GLY A 72 -8.17 -34.22 3.34
N VAL A 73 -7.23 -33.37 3.69
CA VAL A 73 -6.54 -32.53 2.74
C VAL A 73 -5.39 -33.37 2.23
N ILE A 74 -5.43 -33.75 0.97
CA ILE A 74 -4.28 -34.35 0.28
C ILE A 74 -3.19 -33.25 0.28
N GLY A 75 -2.30 -33.33 1.27
CA GLY A 75 -1.11 -32.49 1.34
C GLY A 75 -0.12 -32.94 0.25
N TYR A 76 -0.12 -32.26 -0.86
CA TYR A 76 1.03 -32.31 -1.76
C TYR A 76 2.16 -31.53 -1.09
N GLU A 77 3.34 -32.14 -0.98
CA GLU A 77 4.54 -31.49 -0.46
C GLU A 77 4.84 -30.24 -1.29
N GLU A 78 4.77 -29.06 -0.66
CA GLU A 78 5.08 -27.76 -1.28
C GLU A 78 6.52 -27.65 -1.79
N SER A 79 7.38 -28.61 -1.48
CA SER A 79 8.81 -28.59 -1.78
C SER A 79 9.17 -28.83 -3.25
N SER A 80 8.25 -29.32 -4.09
CA SER A 80 8.51 -29.65 -5.51
C SER A 80 7.89 -28.68 -6.54
N LEU A 81 7.09 -27.70 -6.10
CA LEU A 81 6.37 -26.81 -7.01
C LEU A 81 7.17 -25.54 -7.30
N SER A 82 7.14 -25.10 -8.57
CA SER A 82 7.66 -23.80 -8.94
C SER A 82 6.85 -22.67 -8.25
N ARG A 83 7.45 -21.50 -8.03
CA ARG A 83 6.74 -20.35 -7.44
C ARG A 83 5.53 -19.91 -8.23
N ILE A 84 5.60 -19.98 -9.54
CA ILE A 84 4.47 -19.68 -10.43
C ILE A 84 3.31 -20.62 -10.12
N GLN A 85 3.55 -21.92 -9.98
CA GLN A 85 2.52 -22.90 -9.62
C GLN A 85 1.93 -22.66 -8.22
N ILE A 86 2.75 -22.18 -7.28
CA ILE A 86 2.27 -21.79 -5.95
C ILE A 86 1.36 -20.54 -6.06
N TRP A 87 1.72 -19.57 -6.88
CA TRP A 87 0.90 -18.38 -7.12
C TRP A 87 -0.39 -18.72 -7.85
N GLU A 88 -0.35 -19.57 -8.87
CA GLU A 88 -1.54 -20.07 -9.56
C GLU A 88 -2.51 -20.74 -8.58
N ARG A 89 -2.01 -21.59 -7.69
CA ARG A 89 -2.86 -22.25 -6.66
C ARG A 89 -3.43 -21.27 -5.65
N LYS A 90 -2.72 -20.20 -5.32
CA LYS A 90 -3.23 -19.17 -4.41
C LYS A 90 -4.28 -18.27 -5.07
N LEU A 91 -4.19 -18.08 -6.37
CA LEU A 91 -5.19 -17.31 -7.13
C LEU A 91 -6.48 -18.09 -7.31
N LEU A 92 -6.42 -19.41 -7.51
CA LEU A 92 -7.59 -20.28 -7.50
C LEU A 92 -7.75 -20.91 -6.11
N ASP A 93 -8.65 -20.37 -5.31
CA ASP A 93 -8.99 -20.97 -4.02
C ASP A 93 -9.81 -22.25 -4.24
N PHE A 94 -9.13 -23.40 -4.19
CA PHE A 94 -9.75 -24.73 -4.28
C PHE A 94 -10.24 -25.24 -2.93
N SER A 95 -10.25 -24.43 -1.91
CA SER A 95 -10.82 -24.82 -0.63
C SER A 95 -12.35 -24.92 -0.70
N LEU A 96 -12.94 -25.79 0.11
CA LEU A 96 -14.41 -25.90 0.24
C LEU A 96 -15.06 -24.69 0.94
N ARG A 97 -14.29 -23.65 1.24
CA ARG A 97 -14.80 -22.35 1.69
C ARG A 97 -15.18 -21.46 0.50
N ASN A 98 -14.65 -21.77 -0.68
CA ASN A 98 -14.97 -21.06 -1.90
C ASN A 98 -16.42 -21.35 -2.33
N SER A 99 -17.22 -20.31 -2.46
CA SER A 99 -18.63 -20.41 -2.88
C SER A 99 -18.80 -20.89 -4.33
N LEU A 100 -17.74 -20.77 -5.15
CA LEU A 100 -17.73 -21.29 -6.52
C LEU A 100 -17.63 -22.82 -6.59
N LEU A 101 -17.14 -23.46 -5.52
CA LEU A 101 -17.03 -24.93 -5.43
C LEU A 101 -18.04 -25.55 -4.47
N ASN A 102 -18.41 -24.82 -3.42
CA ASN A 102 -19.29 -25.30 -2.38
C ASN A 102 -20.22 -24.16 -1.93
N PHE A 103 -21.18 -23.85 -2.77
CA PHE A 103 -22.17 -22.83 -2.48
C PHE A 103 -23.06 -23.23 -1.31
N ARG A 104 -23.32 -22.27 -0.43
CA ARG A 104 -24.21 -22.43 0.71
C ARG A 104 -25.16 -21.25 0.76
N ILE A 105 -26.42 -21.53 1.03
CA ILE A 105 -27.43 -20.49 1.27
C ILE A 105 -27.07 -19.78 2.57
N THR A 106 -26.72 -18.52 2.48
CA THR A 106 -26.35 -17.65 3.59
C THR A 106 -27.26 -16.42 3.62
N LYS A 107 -27.06 -15.52 4.56
CA LYS A 107 -27.80 -14.25 4.64
C LYS A 107 -27.67 -13.34 3.40
N ASN A 108 -26.71 -13.65 2.51
CA ASN A 108 -26.43 -12.91 1.28
C ASN A 108 -26.71 -13.76 0.03
N ALA A 109 -27.51 -14.80 0.16
CA ALA A 109 -27.92 -15.66 -0.95
C ALA A 109 -29.45 -15.79 -0.95
N LEU A 110 -30.05 -15.67 -2.11
CA LEU A 110 -31.51 -15.72 -2.31
C LEU A 110 -31.86 -16.77 -3.35
N PRO A 111 -32.33 -17.96 -2.95
CA PRO A 111 -32.85 -18.95 -3.89
C PRO A 111 -34.10 -18.41 -4.61
N ILE A 112 -34.14 -18.61 -5.91
CA ILE A 112 -35.24 -18.15 -6.77
C ILE A 112 -35.92 -19.37 -7.36
N LEU A 113 -37.22 -19.42 -7.20
CA LEU A 113 -38.08 -20.41 -7.82
C LEU A 113 -38.28 -20.04 -9.29
N THR A 114 -37.87 -20.89 -10.19
CA THR A 114 -38.05 -20.71 -11.63
C THR A 114 -38.35 -22.05 -12.28
N HIS A 115 -39.19 -22.02 -13.28
CA HIS A 115 -39.58 -23.18 -14.06
C HIS A 115 -38.60 -23.42 -15.21
N ASP A 116 -38.15 -22.34 -15.88
CA ASP A 116 -37.34 -22.39 -17.07
C ASP A 116 -36.13 -21.46 -16.91
N LEU A 117 -34.97 -22.04 -16.83
CA LEU A 117 -33.71 -21.29 -16.66
C LEU A 117 -33.26 -20.63 -17.97
N ALA A 118 -33.57 -21.25 -19.13
CA ALA A 118 -33.24 -20.69 -20.44
C ALA A 118 -34.09 -19.44 -20.68
N ALA A 119 -35.41 -19.54 -20.53
CA ALA A 119 -36.30 -18.39 -20.68
C ALA A 119 -35.99 -17.24 -19.69
N LEU A 120 -35.46 -17.55 -18.49
CA LEU A 120 -35.00 -16.53 -17.53
C LEU A 120 -33.73 -15.83 -18.03
N GLU A 121 -32.79 -16.57 -18.58
CA GLU A 121 -31.56 -16.01 -19.15
C GLU A 121 -31.88 -15.13 -20.35
N ASP A 122 -32.63 -15.65 -21.33
CA ASP A 122 -33.06 -14.92 -22.53
C ASP A 122 -33.75 -13.59 -22.19
N SER A 123 -34.66 -13.62 -21.23
CA SER A 123 -35.39 -12.41 -20.78
C SER A 123 -34.45 -11.39 -20.14
N LEU A 124 -33.42 -11.84 -19.37
CA LEU A 124 -32.44 -10.95 -18.76
C LEU A 124 -31.45 -10.42 -19.82
N ALA A 125 -31.07 -11.22 -20.80
CA ALA A 125 -30.26 -10.83 -21.95
C ALA A 125 -30.97 -9.76 -22.81
N ASP A 126 -32.26 -9.91 -23.00
CA ASP A 126 -33.14 -8.92 -23.68
C ASP A 126 -33.39 -7.65 -22.84
N GLY A 127 -32.82 -7.56 -21.62
CA GLY A 127 -32.91 -6.39 -20.76
C GLY A 127 -34.20 -6.28 -19.95
N VAL A 128 -34.98 -7.35 -19.83
CA VAL A 128 -36.17 -7.39 -18.97
C VAL A 128 -35.79 -7.26 -17.51
N SER A 129 -36.52 -6.45 -16.77
CA SER A 129 -36.33 -6.30 -15.32
C SER A 129 -37.43 -7.05 -14.56
N PHE A 130 -37.05 -7.78 -13.54
CA PHE A 130 -37.92 -8.58 -12.71
C PHE A 130 -38.07 -7.98 -11.31
N SER A 131 -39.31 -7.95 -10.79
CA SER A 131 -39.56 -7.68 -9.38
C SER A 131 -39.46 -8.96 -8.57
N ILE A 132 -38.87 -8.89 -7.38
CA ILE A 132 -38.71 -10.06 -6.50
C ILE A 132 -39.88 -10.07 -5.51
N ARG A 133 -40.53 -11.21 -5.40
CA ARG A 133 -41.68 -11.46 -4.52
C ARG A 133 -41.35 -12.58 -3.54
N GLU A 134 -42.06 -12.58 -2.44
CA GLU A 134 -42.06 -13.66 -1.46
C GLU A 134 -42.74 -14.93 -1.97
N LEU A 135 -42.46 -16.04 -1.31
CA LEU A 135 -43.16 -17.30 -1.55
C LEU A 135 -44.59 -17.21 -1.04
N PRO A 136 -45.62 -17.70 -1.81
CA PRO A 136 -46.98 -17.73 -1.35
C PRO A 136 -47.15 -18.47 -0.01
N SER A 137 -48.07 -17.99 0.86
CA SER A 137 -48.26 -18.47 2.23
C SER A 137 -48.69 -19.95 2.32
N GLU A 138 -49.20 -20.52 1.25
CA GLU A 138 -49.62 -21.90 1.12
C GLU A 138 -48.42 -22.90 1.17
N TRP A 139 -47.21 -22.39 1.01
CA TRP A 139 -45.96 -23.17 0.91
C TRP A 139 -45.14 -23.20 2.20
N THR A 140 -45.76 -23.24 3.34
CA THR A 140 -45.09 -22.81 4.58
C THR A 140 -44.29 -23.87 5.35
N ALA A 141 -44.40 -25.16 5.08
CA ALA A 141 -43.99 -26.12 6.09
C ALA A 141 -42.63 -26.82 5.88
N SER A 142 -42.16 -26.99 4.66
CA SER A 142 -41.03 -27.90 4.38
C SER A 142 -39.72 -27.27 3.88
N LEU A 143 -39.70 -25.98 3.62
CA LEU A 143 -38.63 -25.32 2.89
C LEU A 143 -37.43 -24.83 3.75
N ARG A 144 -37.50 -24.93 5.09
CA ARG A 144 -36.36 -24.57 5.96
C ARG A 144 -35.09 -25.39 5.71
N ASP A 145 -35.25 -26.60 5.15
CA ASP A 145 -34.14 -27.49 4.74
C ASP A 145 -33.87 -27.48 3.22
N ALA A 146 -34.51 -26.64 2.46
CA ALA A 146 -34.31 -26.55 1.02
C ALA A 146 -32.88 -26.10 0.66
N ARG A 147 -31.99 -27.00 0.72
CA ARG A 147 -30.72 -27.03 0.04
C ARG A 147 -31.02 -26.98 -1.44
N LEU A 148 -30.81 -25.86 -2.09
CA LEU A 148 -31.02 -25.70 -3.53
C LEU A 148 -32.18 -26.54 -4.08
N TYR A 149 -33.32 -25.93 -4.18
CA TYR A 149 -34.57 -26.56 -4.53
C TYR A 149 -34.47 -27.33 -5.86
N GLU A 150 -34.60 -28.66 -5.80
CA GLU A 150 -34.67 -29.52 -6.99
C GLU A 150 -36.14 -29.58 -7.43
N ILE A 151 -36.47 -29.06 -8.60
CA ILE A 151 -37.76 -29.24 -9.23
C ILE A 151 -37.73 -30.60 -9.92
N GLU A 152 -38.34 -31.60 -9.28
CA GLU A 152 -38.32 -32.97 -9.81
C GLU A 152 -39.52 -33.29 -10.75
N ASN A 153 -40.62 -32.51 -10.69
CA ASN A 153 -41.83 -32.76 -11.47
C ASN A 153 -42.41 -31.50 -12.12
N GLU A 154 -42.66 -31.54 -13.40
CA GLU A 154 -43.27 -30.47 -14.19
C GLU A 154 -44.69 -30.09 -13.72
N ASN A 155 -45.37 -30.96 -13.00
CA ASN A 155 -46.74 -30.76 -12.49
C ASN A 155 -46.79 -30.30 -11.03
N ASP A 156 -45.67 -29.87 -10.44
CA ASP A 156 -45.65 -29.37 -9.07
C ASP A 156 -46.32 -27.97 -8.99
N LEU A 157 -47.05 -27.73 -7.91
CA LEU A 157 -47.67 -26.44 -7.62
C LEU A 157 -46.64 -25.29 -7.70
N ALA A 158 -45.44 -25.54 -7.31
CA ALA A 158 -44.30 -24.61 -7.43
C ALA A 158 -44.04 -24.17 -8.85
N THR A 159 -43.99 -25.12 -9.75
CA THR A 159 -43.75 -24.90 -11.17
C THR A 159 -44.81 -24.01 -11.79
N ASN A 160 -46.07 -24.27 -11.45
CA ASN A 160 -47.19 -23.48 -11.93
C ASN A 160 -47.15 -22.03 -11.42
N ILE A 161 -46.88 -21.84 -10.12
CA ILE A 161 -46.71 -20.51 -9.51
C ILE A 161 -45.55 -19.77 -10.15
N ALA A 162 -44.40 -20.42 -10.28
CA ALA A 162 -43.20 -19.82 -10.89
C ALA A 162 -43.48 -19.36 -12.33
N SER A 163 -44.21 -20.17 -13.10
CA SER A 163 -44.60 -19.85 -14.49
C SER A 163 -45.53 -18.65 -14.58
N GLU A 164 -46.55 -18.55 -13.70
CA GLU A 164 -47.48 -17.42 -13.67
C GLU A 164 -46.79 -16.12 -13.24
N GLU A 165 -45.95 -16.17 -12.20
CA GLU A 165 -45.19 -15.03 -11.72
C GLU A 165 -44.17 -14.57 -12.78
N PHE A 166 -43.49 -15.50 -13.46
CA PHE A 166 -42.58 -15.20 -14.54
C PHE A 166 -43.25 -14.42 -15.70
N LYS A 167 -44.43 -14.89 -16.16
CA LYS A 167 -45.23 -14.18 -17.18
C LYS A 167 -45.58 -12.75 -16.77
N SER A 168 -45.70 -12.52 -15.47
CA SER A 168 -45.96 -11.20 -14.89
C SER A 168 -44.69 -10.37 -14.60
N LYS A 169 -43.53 -10.79 -15.08
CA LYS A 169 -42.20 -10.21 -14.83
C LYS A 169 -41.88 -10.14 -13.33
N ARG A 170 -42.23 -11.18 -12.62
CA ARG A 170 -41.95 -11.34 -11.19
C ARG A 170 -41.21 -12.66 -10.95
N LEU A 171 -40.24 -12.63 -10.04
CA LEU A 171 -39.53 -13.81 -9.58
C LEU A 171 -39.89 -14.11 -8.13
N CYS A 172 -40.20 -15.36 -7.86
CA CYS A 172 -40.58 -15.83 -6.54
C CYS A 172 -39.32 -16.26 -5.76
N ALA A 173 -39.03 -15.59 -4.65
CA ALA A 173 -37.95 -15.98 -3.76
C ALA A 173 -38.41 -17.07 -2.79
N VAL A 174 -37.57 -18.07 -2.54
CA VAL A 174 -37.87 -19.14 -1.59
C VAL A 174 -37.60 -18.65 -0.16
N MET A 175 -38.31 -17.59 0.23
CA MET A 175 -38.24 -16.95 1.55
C MET A 175 -39.54 -16.26 1.92
N HIS A 176 -39.80 -16.07 3.22
CA HIS A 176 -40.90 -15.28 3.72
C HIS A 176 -40.58 -13.77 3.71
N ASP A 177 -41.61 -12.91 3.68
CA ASP A 177 -41.49 -11.46 3.47
C ASP A 177 -40.50 -10.77 4.40
N GLU A 178 -40.55 -10.99 5.71
CA GLU A 178 -39.63 -10.36 6.65
C GLU A 178 -38.17 -10.76 6.44
N GLU A 179 -37.93 -12.01 6.07
CA GLU A 179 -36.58 -12.53 5.80
C GLU A 179 -36.07 -12.05 4.43
N LEU A 180 -36.98 -12.03 3.44
CA LEU A 180 -36.69 -11.53 2.10
C LEU A 180 -36.27 -10.07 2.11
N GLU A 181 -37.01 -9.21 2.81
CA GLU A 181 -36.65 -7.79 2.90
C GLU A 181 -35.27 -7.56 3.55
N LYS A 182 -34.99 -8.30 4.63
CA LYS A 182 -33.65 -8.25 5.31
C LYS A 182 -32.54 -8.73 4.38
N THR A 183 -32.75 -9.83 3.68
CA THR A 183 -31.80 -10.44 2.75
C THR A 183 -31.53 -9.52 1.57
N LEU A 184 -32.55 -8.98 0.92
CA LEU A 184 -32.38 -8.02 -0.18
C LEU A 184 -31.66 -6.74 0.26
N LYS A 185 -31.98 -6.20 1.43
CA LYS A 185 -31.27 -5.05 1.99
C LYS A 185 -29.79 -5.36 2.25
N ASN A 186 -29.49 -6.56 2.77
CA ASN A 186 -28.11 -6.98 2.99
C ASN A 186 -27.34 -7.15 1.67
N ILE A 187 -27.90 -7.87 0.70
CA ILE A 187 -27.32 -8.06 -0.62
C ILE A 187 -27.06 -6.69 -1.27
N TYR A 188 -28.05 -5.80 -1.29
CA TYR A 188 -27.91 -4.46 -1.85
C TYR A 188 -26.78 -3.67 -1.20
N ARG A 189 -26.72 -3.64 0.15
CA ARG A 189 -25.66 -2.92 0.89
C ARG A 189 -24.28 -3.50 0.63
N THR A 190 -24.15 -4.82 0.68
CA THR A 190 -22.86 -5.49 0.50
C THR A 190 -22.37 -5.33 -0.94
N THR A 191 -23.25 -5.46 -1.93
CA THR A 191 -22.91 -5.24 -3.33
C THR A 191 -22.49 -3.79 -3.57
N LYS A 192 -23.22 -2.82 -3.02
CA LYS A 192 -22.87 -1.41 -3.13
C LYS A 192 -21.51 -1.12 -2.48
N SER A 193 -21.24 -1.67 -1.30
CA SER A 193 -19.95 -1.53 -0.62
C SER A 193 -18.81 -2.16 -1.42
N SER A 194 -19.02 -3.35 -1.99
CA SER A 194 -18.05 -4.01 -2.87
C SER A 194 -17.72 -3.16 -4.11
N ILE A 195 -18.74 -2.58 -4.70
CA ILE A 195 -18.60 -1.69 -5.85
C ILE A 195 -17.82 -0.41 -5.47
N GLU A 196 -18.15 0.18 -4.32
CA GLU A 196 -17.51 1.41 -3.84
C GLU A 196 -16.06 1.16 -3.36
N GLU A 197 -15.77 -0.01 -2.77
CA GLU A 197 -14.45 -0.33 -2.24
C GLU A 197 -13.50 -0.93 -3.28
N ASN A 198 -13.99 -1.89 -4.07
CA ASN A 198 -13.15 -2.70 -4.96
C ASN A 198 -13.39 -2.39 -6.45
N GLY A 199 -14.43 -1.62 -6.76
CA GLY A 199 -14.78 -1.29 -8.15
C GLY A 199 -15.34 -2.46 -8.96
N SER A 200 -15.58 -3.62 -8.37
CA SER A 200 -16.07 -4.82 -9.09
C SER A 200 -17.47 -5.23 -8.65
N ASN A 201 -18.28 -5.68 -9.61
CA ASN A 201 -19.56 -6.31 -9.31
C ASN A 201 -19.31 -7.70 -8.70
N THR A 202 -19.99 -7.96 -7.60
CA THR A 202 -19.95 -9.27 -6.93
C THR A 202 -21.32 -9.96 -6.94
N LEU A 203 -22.36 -9.30 -7.45
CA LEU A 203 -23.71 -9.85 -7.47
C LEU A 203 -23.98 -10.55 -8.80
N PHE A 204 -24.27 -11.83 -8.70
CA PHE A 204 -24.61 -12.68 -9.84
C PHE A 204 -25.86 -13.49 -9.57
N LEU A 205 -26.61 -13.73 -10.63
CA LEU A 205 -27.64 -14.75 -10.66
C LEU A 205 -27.00 -16.04 -11.17
N ALA A 206 -26.83 -17.02 -10.29
CA ALA A 206 -26.30 -18.32 -10.63
C ALA A 206 -27.41 -19.21 -11.19
N LEU A 207 -27.20 -19.77 -12.38
CA LEU A 207 -28.12 -20.70 -13.05
C LEU A 207 -27.51 -22.08 -13.14
N GLY A 208 -28.24 -23.08 -12.67
CA GLY A 208 -27.81 -24.46 -12.62
C GLY A 208 -26.65 -24.69 -11.63
N PHE A 209 -26.74 -25.78 -10.91
CA PHE A 209 -25.70 -26.15 -9.95
C PHE A 209 -25.26 -27.59 -10.20
N LEU A 210 -23.94 -27.81 -10.21
CA LEU A 210 -23.41 -29.17 -10.14
C LEU A 210 -23.50 -29.67 -8.71
N LYS A 211 -24.28 -30.73 -8.49
CA LYS A 211 -24.28 -31.53 -7.28
C LYS A 211 -23.16 -32.53 -7.37
N TRP A 212 -22.15 -32.43 -6.51
CA TRP A 212 -20.96 -33.26 -6.55
C TRP A 212 -20.53 -33.73 -5.17
N TYR A 213 -19.65 -34.71 -5.08
CA TYR A 213 -19.15 -35.28 -3.84
C TYR A 213 -17.61 -35.33 -3.86
N GLU A 214 -16.99 -35.10 -2.71
CA GLU A 214 -15.53 -35.11 -2.58
C GLU A 214 -14.91 -36.50 -2.84
N SER A 215 -15.65 -37.55 -2.53
CA SER A 215 -15.27 -38.95 -2.77
C SER A 215 -16.54 -39.82 -2.85
N ASP A 216 -16.39 -41.05 -3.33
CA ASP A 216 -17.49 -42.02 -3.39
C ASP A 216 -18.08 -42.40 -2.03
N ILE A 217 -17.32 -42.17 -0.95
CA ILE A 217 -17.72 -42.46 0.43
C ILE A 217 -18.40 -41.24 1.09
N SER A 218 -18.23 -40.07 0.53
CA SER A 218 -18.79 -38.85 1.12
C SER A 218 -20.33 -38.87 1.10
N GLU A 219 -20.97 -38.63 2.26
CA GLU A 219 -22.43 -38.58 2.38
C GLU A 219 -23.01 -37.20 2.05
N LYS A 220 -22.20 -36.14 2.23
CA LYS A 220 -22.69 -34.76 2.07
C LYS A 220 -22.47 -34.27 0.65
N PRO A 221 -23.55 -33.91 -0.07
CA PRO A 221 -23.43 -33.29 -1.39
C PRO A 221 -22.82 -31.88 -1.27
N ARG A 222 -22.11 -31.49 -2.31
CA ARG A 222 -21.63 -30.13 -2.55
C ARG A 222 -22.33 -29.58 -3.78
N TYR A 223 -22.57 -28.28 -3.78
CA TYR A 223 -23.21 -27.60 -4.89
C TYR A 223 -22.30 -26.49 -5.42
N ALA A 224 -22.05 -26.50 -6.69
CA ALA A 224 -21.23 -25.50 -7.36
C ALA A 224 -22.02 -24.85 -8.50
N PRO A 225 -22.13 -23.52 -8.57
CA PRO A 225 -22.85 -22.86 -9.66
C PRO A 225 -22.17 -23.14 -11.00
N LEU A 226 -22.94 -23.27 -12.08
CA LEU A 226 -22.41 -23.51 -13.42
C LEU A 226 -22.31 -22.20 -14.21
N ILE A 227 -23.42 -21.51 -14.38
CA ILE A 227 -23.52 -20.29 -15.18
C ILE A 227 -23.85 -19.13 -14.25
N MET A 228 -23.27 -17.97 -14.51
CA MET A 228 -23.44 -16.80 -13.68
C MET A 228 -23.67 -15.55 -14.50
N ILE A 229 -24.86 -14.98 -14.35
CA ILE A 229 -25.30 -13.77 -15.03
C ILE A 229 -24.98 -12.58 -14.10
N PRO A 230 -24.18 -11.59 -14.55
CA PRO A 230 -23.96 -10.36 -13.80
C PRO A 230 -25.24 -9.56 -13.70
N VAL A 231 -25.70 -9.29 -12.47
CA VAL A 231 -26.97 -8.59 -12.24
C VAL A 231 -26.79 -7.43 -11.27
N GLU A 232 -27.81 -6.56 -11.23
CA GLU A 232 -27.89 -5.50 -10.21
C GLU A 232 -29.28 -5.41 -9.61
N LEU A 233 -29.34 -4.97 -8.35
CA LEU A 233 -30.56 -4.65 -7.66
C LEU A 233 -30.81 -3.15 -7.70
N VAL A 234 -31.93 -2.73 -8.27
CA VAL A 234 -32.34 -1.33 -8.36
C VAL A 234 -33.52 -1.10 -7.46
N LYS A 235 -33.50 -0.03 -6.66
CA LYS A 235 -34.69 0.33 -5.86
C LYS A 235 -35.83 0.82 -6.76
N SER A 236 -36.98 0.21 -6.63
CA SER A 236 -38.18 0.67 -7.36
C SER A 236 -38.67 2.01 -6.79
N SER A 237 -38.90 2.99 -7.66
CA SER A 237 -39.46 4.29 -7.27
C SER A 237 -40.96 4.22 -6.94
N HIS A 238 -41.66 3.22 -7.45
CA HIS A 238 -43.14 3.10 -7.34
C HIS A 238 -43.64 2.04 -6.36
N ASN A 239 -42.80 1.03 -6.01
CA ASN A 239 -43.14 -0.03 -5.08
C ASN A 239 -42.05 -0.18 -4.01
N LYS A 240 -42.45 -0.57 -2.79
CA LYS A 240 -41.50 -0.94 -1.71
C LYS A 240 -40.78 -2.26 -2.07
N GLY A 241 -39.89 -2.25 -3.07
CA GLY A 241 -39.20 -3.47 -3.51
C GLY A 241 -37.93 -3.18 -4.34
N HIS A 242 -37.24 -4.23 -4.65
CA HIS A 242 -36.05 -4.20 -5.50
C HIS A 242 -36.37 -4.85 -6.85
N LEU A 243 -35.87 -4.26 -7.93
CA LEU A 243 -35.91 -4.83 -9.27
C LEU A 243 -34.55 -5.46 -9.56
N LEU A 244 -34.59 -6.69 -10.06
CA LEU A 244 -33.43 -7.40 -10.58
C LEU A 244 -33.34 -7.14 -12.09
N ARG A 245 -32.17 -6.72 -12.57
CA ARG A 245 -31.88 -6.61 -14.00
C ARG A 245 -30.48 -7.06 -14.31
N SER A 246 -30.25 -7.51 -15.53
CA SER A 246 -28.93 -7.82 -16.03
C SER A 246 -28.09 -6.54 -16.13
N ARG A 247 -26.80 -6.67 -15.82
CA ARG A 247 -25.78 -5.68 -16.20
C ARG A 247 -25.37 -5.98 -17.65
N GLN A 248 -24.94 -4.96 -18.37
CA GLN A 248 -24.42 -5.13 -19.74
C GLN A 248 -23.00 -5.72 -19.72
N GLU A 249 -22.82 -6.79 -18.97
CA GLU A 249 -21.57 -7.57 -18.84
C GLU A 249 -21.85 -8.98 -19.32
N GLU A 250 -20.86 -9.67 -19.87
CA GLU A 250 -21.02 -11.02 -20.42
C GLU A 250 -21.35 -12.06 -19.33
N THR A 251 -22.28 -12.97 -19.64
CA THR A 251 -22.56 -14.15 -18.82
C THR A 251 -21.30 -15.03 -18.74
N GLN A 252 -21.03 -15.59 -17.59
CA GLN A 252 -19.78 -16.31 -17.32
C GLN A 252 -20.06 -17.74 -16.86
N ILE A 253 -19.21 -18.68 -17.31
CA ILE A 253 -19.16 -20.02 -16.74
C ILE A 253 -18.24 -20.05 -15.52
N ASN A 254 -18.53 -20.94 -14.57
CA ASN A 254 -17.67 -21.16 -13.41
C ASN A 254 -16.38 -21.90 -13.78
N VAL A 255 -15.41 -21.17 -14.27
CA VAL A 255 -14.13 -21.74 -14.71
C VAL A 255 -13.33 -22.30 -13.52
N THR A 256 -13.52 -21.76 -12.32
CA THR A 256 -12.89 -22.32 -11.09
C THR A 256 -13.34 -23.75 -10.86
N LEU A 257 -14.62 -24.03 -11.07
CA LEU A 257 -15.15 -25.39 -10.99
C LEU A 257 -14.57 -26.28 -12.09
N ILE A 258 -14.57 -25.82 -13.35
CA ILE A 258 -14.04 -26.58 -14.47
C ILE A 258 -12.58 -26.96 -14.23
N GLU A 259 -11.77 -26.01 -13.78
CA GLU A 259 -10.35 -26.26 -13.50
C GLU A 259 -10.15 -27.16 -12.28
N TYR A 260 -10.98 -27.03 -11.24
CA TYR A 260 -11.00 -27.91 -10.10
C TYR A 260 -11.31 -29.36 -10.50
N LEU A 261 -12.35 -29.56 -11.31
CA LEU A 261 -12.75 -30.88 -11.82
C LEU A 261 -11.65 -31.49 -12.71
N ARG A 262 -10.99 -30.68 -13.52
CA ARG A 262 -9.87 -31.11 -14.36
C ARG A 262 -8.66 -31.56 -13.54
N GLN A 263 -8.29 -30.80 -12.48
CA GLN A 263 -7.08 -31.07 -11.69
C GLN A 263 -7.27 -32.19 -10.66
N ILE A 264 -8.43 -32.25 -10.02
CA ILE A 264 -8.66 -33.17 -8.89
C ILE A 264 -9.33 -34.47 -9.34
N PHE A 265 -10.25 -34.40 -10.31
CA PHE A 265 -11.03 -35.55 -10.75
C PHE A 265 -10.65 -36.03 -12.17
N GLU A 266 -9.66 -35.35 -12.81
CA GLU A 266 -9.21 -35.63 -14.19
C GLU A 266 -10.32 -35.55 -15.23
N LEU A 267 -11.44 -34.87 -14.90
CA LEU A 267 -12.58 -34.66 -15.78
C LEU A 267 -12.27 -33.56 -16.79
N LYS A 268 -12.28 -33.89 -18.07
CA LYS A 268 -12.10 -32.94 -19.16
C LYS A 268 -13.46 -32.47 -19.65
N ILE A 269 -13.90 -31.31 -19.17
CA ILE A 269 -15.05 -30.63 -19.73
C ILE A 269 -14.57 -29.87 -20.97
N PRO A 270 -15.26 -30.01 -22.13
CA PRO A 270 -14.95 -29.24 -23.34
C PRO A 270 -14.91 -27.74 -23.04
N SER A 271 -14.15 -26.99 -23.85
CA SER A 271 -14.07 -25.54 -23.65
C SER A 271 -15.45 -24.91 -23.83
N LEU A 272 -15.98 -24.37 -22.74
CA LEU A 272 -17.20 -23.58 -22.69
C LEU A 272 -16.90 -22.08 -22.52
N ASP A 273 -15.71 -21.66 -22.91
CA ASP A 273 -15.28 -20.26 -22.94
C ASP A 273 -14.72 -19.97 -24.36
N PRO A 274 -15.43 -19.17 -25.20
CA PRO A 274 -16.72 -18.51 -24.89
C PRO A 274 -17.89 -19.50 -24.72
N LEU A 275 -18.91 -19.07 -23.94
CA LEU A 275 -20.15 -19.83 -23.81
C LEU A 275 -20.83 -19.99 -25.18
N PRO A 276 -21.48 -21.13 -25.45
CA PRO A 276 -22.33 -21.26 -26.63
C PRO A 276 -23.51 -20.29 -26.55
N GLU A 277 -23.83 -19.65 -27.66
CA GLU A 277 -24.92 -18.68 -27.78
C GLU A 277 -26.04 -19.25 -28.67
N ASP A 278 -27.28 -18.92 -28.37
CA ASP A 278 -28.46 -19.14 -29.21
C ASP A 278 -28.98 -17.81 -29.80
N GLU A 279 -30.25 -17.74 -30.20
CA GLU A 279 -30.83 -16.53 -30.82
C GLU A 279 -30.99 -15.36 -29.84
N HIS A 280 -31.10 -15.61 -28.51
CA HIS A 280 -31.36 -14.61 -27.49
C HIS A 280 -30.24 -14.38 -26.48
N GLY A 281 -29.39 -15.38 -26.26
CA GLY A 281 -28.32 -15.28 -25.27
C GLY A 281 -27.47 -16.53 -25.16
N THR A 282 -27.26 -17.02 -23.95
CA THR A 282 -26.45 -18.22 -23.69
C THR A 282 -27.31 -19.48 -23.80
N ASP A 283 -26.89 -20.45 -24.63
CA ASP A 283 -27.57 -21.76 -24.74
C ASP A 283 -27.41 -22.58 -23.44
N ILE A 284 -28.28 -22.34 -22.46
CA ILE A 284 -28.28 -23.01 -21.16
C ILE A 284 -28.44 -24.53 -21.28
N PRO A 285 -29.40 -25.05 -22.08
CA PRO A 285 -29.59 -26.48 -22.30
C PRO A 285 -28.30 -27.17 -22.81
N LEU A 286 -27.62 -26.58 -23.77
CA LEU A 286 -26.40 -27.15 -24.34
C LEU A 286 -25.29 -27.21 -23.30
N VAL A 287 -25.09 -26.15 -22.52
CA VAL A 287 -24.11 -26.13 -21.43
C VAL A 287 -24.38 -27.22 -20.41
N PHE A 288 -25.63 -27.35 -19.95
CA PHE A 288 -25.98 -28.36 -18.95
C PHE A 288 -25.83 -29.78 -19.48
N ASN A 289 -26.23 -30.03 -20.73
CA ASN A 289 -26.08 -31.34 -21.36
C ASN A 289 -24.59 -31.70 -21.54
N THR A 290 -23.76 -30.73 -21.89
CA THR A 290 -22.31 -30.92 -22.00
C THR A 290 -21.72 -31.34 -20.65
N VAL A 291 -22.08 -30.64 -19.56
CA VAL A 291 -21.62 -30.99 -18.21
C VAL A 291 -22.17 -32.35 -17.78
N ARG A 292 -23.47 -32.64 -18.00
CA ARG A 292 -24.07 -33.95 -17.68
C ARG A 292 -23.35 -35.10 -18.37
N ASN A 293 -23.04 -34.94 -19.64
CA ASN A 293 -22.30 -35.96 -20.41
C ASN A 293 -20.92 -36.22 -19.83
N CYS A 294 -20.22 -35.19 -19.35
CA CYS A 294 -18.89 -35.35 -18.75
C CYS A 294 -18.90 -36.04 -17.38
N ILE A 295 -20.00 -36.01 -16.65
CA ILE A 295 -20.12 -36.57 -15.30
C ILE A 295 -20.86 -37.91 -15.24
N LEU A 296 -21.23 -38.51 -16.40
CA LEU A 296 -22.00 -39.75 -16.45
C LEU A 296 -21.38 -40.91 -15.64
N ASP A 297 -20.06 -40.97 -15.62
CA ASP A 297 -19.32 -42.00 -14.88
C ASP A 297 -19.28 -41.76 -13.35
N LYS A 298 -19.69 -40.59 -12.89
CA LYS A 298 -19.67 -40.24 -11.47
C LYS A 298 -21.01 -40.53 -10.82
N LYS A 299 -21.03 -41.53 -9.95
CA LYS A 299 -22.23 -41.91 -9.20
C LYS A 299 -22.71 -40.77 -8.33
N ARG A 300 -24.02 -40.52 -8.30
CA ARG A 300 -24.69 -39.50 -7.47
C ARG A 300 -24.43 -38.05 -7.86
N TRP A 301 -23.59 -37.78 -8.89
CA TRP A 301 -23.43 -36.44 -9.39
C TRP A 301 -24.58 -36.10 -10.37
N ASN A 302 -25.03 -34.86 -10.31
CA ASN A 302 -26.10 -34.40 -11.19
C ASN A 302 -26.04 -32.88 -11.37
N VAL A 303 -26.56 -32.39 -12.50
CA VAL A 303 -26.80 -30.96 -12.72
C VAL A 303 -28.23 -30.66 -12.28
N VAL A 304 -28.35 -29.81 -11.26
CA VAL A 304 -29.61 -29.38 -10.66
C VAL A 304 -30.08 -28.10 -11.34
N ASN A 305 -31.34 -28.11 -11.81
CA ASN A 305 -31.94 -26.95 -12.47
C ASN A 305 -32.53 -25.99 -11.41
N THR A 306 -31.69 -25.10 -10.89
CA THR A 306 -32.12 -24.13 -9.89
C THR A 306 -31.42 -22.79 -10.10
N ALA A 307 -32.04 -21.70 -9.63
CA ALA A 307 -31.47 -20.37 -9.69
C ALA A 307 -31.21 -19.81 -8.30
N CYS A 308 -30.11 -19.10 -8.11
CA CYS A 308 -29.83 -18.44 -6.85
C CYS A 308 -29.10 -17.09 -7.09
N LEU A 309 -29.65 -16.04 -6.51
CA LEU A 309 -28.98 -14.75 -6.45
C LEU A 309 -27.96 -14.77 -5.31
N GLY A 310 -26.70 -14.49 -5.60
CA GLY A 310 -25.62 -14.55 -4.60
C GLY A 310 -24.43 -13.68 -4.93
N GLN A 311 -23.51 -13.61 -3.98
CA GLN A 311 -22.26 -12.87 -4.14
C GLN A 311 -21.12 -13.82 -4.49
N PHE A 312 -20.45 -13.54 -5.61
CA PHE A 312 -19.33 -14.33 -6.11
C PHE A 312 -18.19 -13.39 -6.54
N SER A 313 -16.95 -13.86 -6.47
CA SER A 313 -15.78 -13.09 -6.88
C SER A 313 -14.98 -13.85 -7.93
N PHE A 314 -14.90 -13.27 -9.12
CA PHE A 314 -14.19 -13.83 -10.28
C PHE A 314 -12.86 -13.16 -10.59
N GLY A 315 -12.54 -12.02 -9.95
CA GLY A 315 -11.34 -11.24 -10.28
C GLY A 315 -10.03 -12.04 -10.21
N GLN A 316 -9.98 -13.04 -9.37
CA GLN A 316 -8.78 -13.88 -9.22
C GLN A 316 -8.58 -14.83 -10.40
N PHE A 317 -9.65 -15.26 -11.07
CA PHE A 317 -9.54 -16.14 -12.24
C PHE A 317 -8.84 -15.46 -13.42
N VAL A 318 -9.16 -14.21 -13.69
CA VAL A 318 -8.53 -13.45 -14.79
C VAL A 318 -7.01 -13.34 -14.54
N MET A 319 -6.61 -13.06 -13.30
CA MET A 319 -5.20 -13.02 -12.90
C MET A 319 -4.52 -14.39 -13.04
N TRP A 320 -5.21 -15.46 -12.65
CA TRP A 320 -4.70 -16.82 -12.81
C TRP A 320 -4.51 -17.19 -14.28
N SER A 321 -5.50 -16.92 -15.12
CA SER A 321 -5.44 -17.18 -16.55
C SER A 321 -4.30 -16.41 -17.21
N ASP A 322 -4.12 -15.15 -16.85
CA ASP A 322 -3.04 -14.31 -17.38
C ASP A 322 -1.66 -14.83 -16.91
N LEU A 323 -1.51 -15.13 -15.63
CA LEU A 323 -0.29 -15.69 -15.08
C LEU A 323 0.09 -17.01 -15.78
N ARG A 324 -0.87 -17.91 -15.98
CA ARG A 324 -0.66 -19.22 -16.61
C ARG A 324 -0.30 -19.12 -18.08
N ASN A 325 -1.01 -18.26 -18.82
CA ASN A 325 -0.84 -18.16 -20.27
C ASN A 325 0.36 -17.31 -20.67
N ARG A 326 0.86 -16.44 -19.78
CA ARG A 326 1.90 -15.46 -20.07
C ARG A 326 3.09 -15.54 -19.10
N ALA A 327 3.28 -16.69 -18.43
CA ALA A 327 4.37 -16.87 -17.47
C ALA A 327 5.75 -16.57 -18.08
N ASP A 328 6.00 -17.04 -19.31
CA ASP A 328 7.27 -16.84 -20.01
C ASP A 328 7.50 -15.36 -20.39
N GLU A 329 6.45 -14.62 -20.76
CA GLU A 329 6.53 -13.19 -21.04
C GLU A 329 6.79 -12.41 -19.73
N LEU A 330 6.13 -12.80 -18.65
CA LEU A 330 6.31 -12.17 -17.33
C LEU A 330 7.74 -12.35 -16.80
N MET A 331 8.34 -13.51 -17.06
CA MET A 331 9.73 -13.79 -16.66
C MET A 331 10.77 -12.96 -17.42
N GLN A 332 10.43 -12.34 -18.54
CA GLN A 332 11.34 -11.42 -19.24
C GLN A 332 11.55 -10.12 -18.44
N ASN A 333 10.64 -9.77 -17.54
CA ASN A 333 10.82 -8.63 -16.65
C ASN A 333 11.77 -9.00 -15.49
N LYS A 334 12.90 -8.29 -15.37
CA LYS A 334 13.95 -8.55 -14.37
C LYS A 334 13.43 -8.56 -12.92
N VAL A 335 12.45 -7.69 -12.60
CA VAL A 335 11.86 -7.62 -11.25
C VAL A 335 11.00 -8.85 -10.98
N VAL A 336 10.17 -9.25 -11.96
CA VAL A 336 9.31 -10.45 -11.84
C VAL A 336 10.17 -11.71 -11.75
N ALA A 337 11.19 -11.86 -12.60
CA ALA A 337 12.15 -12.95 -12.52
C ALA A 337 12.84 -13.01 -11.15
N GLY A 338 13.30 -11.87 -10.64
CA GLY A 338 13.91 -11.78 -9.30
C GLY A 338 12.95 -12.16 -8.17
N LEU A 339 11.65 -11.83 -8.29
CA LEU A 339 10.63 -12.27 -7.34
C LEU A 339 10.38 -13.78 -7.40
N ILE A 340 10.41 -14.37 -8.60
CA ILE A 340 10.26 -15.81 -8.81
C ILE A 340 11.46 -16.56 -8.22
N ASP A 341 12.67 -16.11 -8.52
CA ASP A 341 13.93 -16.74 -8.12
C ASP A 341 14.36 -16.44 -6.68
N LYS A 342 13.66 -15.56 -5.98
CA LYS A 342 14.04 -15.03 -4.65
C LYS A 342 15.40 -14.30 -4.65
N LYS A 343 15.83 -13.82 -5.78
CA LYS A 343 17.08 -13.08 -5.97
C LYS A 343 16.79 -11.79 -6.71
N ILE A 344 16.50 -10.74 -5.99
CA ILE A 344 16.38 -9.41 -6.60
C ILE A 344 17.80 -8.87 -6.71
N THR A 345 18.34 -8.86 -7.91
CA THR A 345 19.62 -8.21 -8.20
C THR A 345 19.36 -6.72 -8.33
N VAL A 346 19.75 -5.97 -7.32
CA VAL A 346 19.77 -4.50 -7.42
C VAL A 346 21.06 -4.15 -8.16
N GLU A 347 20.94 -3.50 -9.31
CA GLU A 347 22.10 -2.94 -10.01
C GLU A 347 22.71 -1.86 -9.10
N GLN A 348 23.91 -2.09 -8.60
CA GLN A 348 24.63 -1.08 -7.82
C GLN A 348 25.11 -0.01 -8.81
N GLU A 349 24.65 1.21 -8.65
CA GLU A 349 25.23 2.36 -9.35
C GLU A 349 26.59 2.69 -8.73
N GLU A 350 27.56 2.97 -9.56
CA GLU A 350 28.88 3.45 -9.11
C GLU A 350 28.79 4.80 -8.36
N ASN A 351 27.76 5.61 -8.64
CA ASN A 351 27.56 6.91 -8.03
C ASN A 351 26.06 7.20 -7.80
N PRO A 352 25.44 6.61 -6.74
CA PRO A 352 24.03 6.82 -6.44
C PRO A 352 23.78 8.29 -6.08
N LEU A 353 22.62 8.81 -6.50
CA LEU A 353 22.20 10.17 -6.17
C LEU A 353 21.88 10.25 -4.67
N THR A 354 22.46 11.22 -3.98
CA THR A 354 22.19 11.52 -2.57
C THR A 354 21.33 12.78 -2.43
N VAL A 355 20.68 12.93 -1.28
CA VAL A 355 19.85 14.11 -0.99
C VAL A 355 20.65 15.40 -1.06
N SER A 356 21.91 15.38 -0.60
CA SER A 356 22.82 16.54 -0.63
C SER A 356 23.23 16.97 -2.03
N GLU A 357 23.23 16.05 -2.99
CA GLU A 357 23.62 16.32 -4.38
C GLU A 357 22.46 16.69 -5.30
N LEU A 358 21.23 16.67 -4.79
CA LEU A 358 20.03 16.94 -5.61
C LEU A 358 20.13 18.29 -6.35
N ASP A 359 20.53 19.34 -5.64
CA ASP A 359 20.56 20.69 -6.18
C ASP A 359 21.69 20.92 -7.21
N GLU A 360 22.78 20.16 -7.08
CA GLU A 360 23.93 20.22 -8.00
C GLU A 360 23.68 19.38 -9.26
N ARG A 361 23.13 18.17 -9.08
CA ARG A 361 23.01 17.17 -10.17
C ARG A 361 21.72 17.23 -10.95
N ILE A 362 20.68 17.95 -10.44
CA ILE A 362 19.38 18.03 -11.07
C ILE A 362 18.98 19.49 -11.28
N ALA A 363 18.80 19.86 -12.55
CA ALA A 363 18.28 21.19 -12.87
C ALA A 363 16.76 21.29 -12.59
N PRO A 364 16.24 22.48 -12.26
CA PRO A 364 14.81 22.66 -11.99
C PRO A 364 13.89 22.31 -13.16
N ASP A 365 14.38 22.32 -14.38
CA ASP A 365 13.66 21.92 -15.58
C ASP A 365 13.74 20.42 -15.88
N ASP A 366 14.58 19.67 -15.18
CA ASP A 366 14.66 18.21 -15.31
C ASP A 366 13.54 17.49 -14.55
N LEU A 367 12.91 18.13 -13.57
CA LEU A 367 11.84 17.54 -12.76
C LEU A 367 10.57 18.39 -12.75
N ALA A 368 9.48 17.82 -13.24
CA ALA A 368 8.15 18.39 -13.11
C ALA A 368 7.52 18.01 -11.77
N ILE A 369 7.56 18.91 -10.78
CA ILE A 369 7.04 18.71 -9.43
C ILE A 369 5.94 19.74 -9.16
N PRO A 370 4.68 19.50 -9.59
CA PRO A 370 3.59 20.46 -9.43
C PRO A 370 3.08 20.60 -7.99
N LEU A 371 3.33 19.59 -7.14
CA LEU A 371 2.99 19.64 -5.72
C LEU A 371 4.27 19.77 -4.90
N SER A 372 4.19 20.43 -3.74
CA SER A 372 5.34 20.54 -2.85
C SER A 372 5.89 19.15 -2.49
N ALA A 373 7.21 19.04 -2.41
CA ALA A 373 7.90 17.80 -2.09
C ALA A 373 9.10 18.09 -1.19
N ASP A 374 9.37 17.20 -0.25
CA ASP A 374 10.60 17.21 0.52
C ASP A 374 11.77 16.59 -0.26
N SER A 375 12.98 16.69 0.27
CA SER A 375 14.18 16.21 -0.40
C SER A 375 14.16 14.69 -0.64
N SER A 376 13.59 13.90 0.27
CA SER A 376 13.48 12.46 0.11
C SER A 376 12.48 12.07 -0.96
N GLN A 377 11.37 12.81 -1.06
CA GLN A 377 10.39 12.65 -2.13
C GLN A 377 10.97 13.07 -3.49
N MET A 378 11.73 14.16 -3.54
CA MET A 378 12.43 14.60 -4.75
C MET A 378 13.43 13.56 -5.23
N LEU A 379 14.20 12.96 -4.32
CA LEU A 379 15.12 11.88 -4.64
C LEU A 379 14.39 10.69 -5.27
N ALA A 380 13.26 10.26 -4.67
CA ALA A 380 12.47 9.18 -5.23
C ALA A 380 11.94 9.50 -6.65
N ILE A 381 11.48 10.74 -6.89
CA ILE A 381 11.00 11.18 -8.20
C ILE A 381 12.14 11.17 -9.23
N ALA A 382 13.34 11.64 -8.83
CA ALA A 382 14.51 11.67 -9.69
C ALA A 382 15.02 10.27 -10.05
N GLU A 383 15.06 9.35 -9.08
CA GLU A 383 15.45 7.97 -9.31
C GLU A 383 14.45 7.23 -10.21
N ALA A 384 13.14 7.50 -10.02
CA ALA A 384 12.10 6.99 -10.90
C ALA A 384 12.22 7.51 -12.35
N ALA A 385 12.60 8.78 -12.52
CA ALA A 385 12.84 9.37 -13.84
C ALA A 385 13.94 8.64 -14.61
N LYS A 386 14.96 8.11 -13.91
CA LYS A 386 16.02 7.28 -14.48
C LYS A 386 15.59 5.85 -14.83
N GLY A 387 14.34 5.45 -14.51
CA GLY A 387 13.83 4.11 -14.79
C GLY A 387 14.11 3.08 -13.69
N LYS A 388 14.54 3.50 -12.50
CA LYS A 388 14.81 2.57 -11.39
C LYS A 388 13.55 2.01 -10.78
N SER A 389 13.58 0.73 -10.43
CA SER A 389 12.55 0.05 -9.66
C SER A 389 12.93 0.03 -8.18
N PHE A 390 12.01 0.51 -7.32
CA PHE A 390 12.25 0.58 -5.87
C PHE A 390 10.95 0.47 -5.09
N VAL A 391 11.07 0.29 -3.78
CA VAL A 391 9.94 0.28 -2.83
C VAL A 391 9.97 1.57 -2.02
N LEU A 392 8.88 2.33 -2.09
CA LEU A 392 8.70 3.55 -1.31
C LEU A 392 7.85 3.27 -0.07
N HIS A 393 8.47 3.26 1.10
CA HIS A 393 7.78 3.17 2.37
C HIS A 393 7.45 4.54 2.94
N GLY A 394 6.21 4.72 3.41
CA GLY A 394 5.82 5.96 4.09
C GLY A 394 4.65 5.69 5.03
N PRO A 395 4.73 6.07 6.33
CA PRO A 395 3.61 6.05 7.24
C PRO A 395 2.43 6.90 6.74
N PRO A 396 1.21 6.75 7.28
CA PRO A 396 0.12 7.67 7.00
C PRO A 396 0.52 9.11 7.34
N GLY A 397 0.22 10.06 6.44
CA GLY A 397 0.54 11.48 6.64
C GLY A 397 1.87 11.95 6.05
N THR A 398 2.75 11.08 5.58
CA THR A 398 4.05 11.45 4.97
C THR A 398 4.00 11.91 3.51
N GLY A 399 2.82 12.22 2.97
CA GLY A 399 2.69 12.72 1.61
C GLY A 399 2.81 11.68 0.48
N LYS A 400 2.63 10.36 0.75
CA LYS A 400 2.71 9.31 -0.29
C LYS A 400 1.89 9.61 -1.55
N SER A 401 0.63 9.98 -1.39
CA SER A 401 -0.24 10.31 -2.53
C SER A 401 0.25 11.55 -3.29
N GLN A 402 0.93 12.47 -2.61
CA GLN A 402 1.54 13.65 -3.20
C GLN A 402 2.79 13.26 -4.01
N THR A 403 3.63 12.38 -3.45
CA THR A 403 4.78 11.81 -4.16
C THR A 403 4.35 11.04 -5.40
N ILE A 404 3.29 10.21 -5.31
CA ILE A 404 2.74 9.47 -6.46
C ILE A 404 2.24 10.44 -7.53
N THR A 405 1.52 11.50 -7.16
CA THR A 405 1.05 12.51 -8.11
C THR A 405 2.21 13.19 -8.83
N ASN A 406 3.27 13.56 -8.10
CA ASN A 406 4.48 14.14 -8.68
C ASN A 406 5.24 13.13 -9.57
N LEU A 407 5.32 11.85 -9.18
CA LEU A 407 5.90 10.79 -10.01
C LEU A 407 5.17 10.66 -11.35
N ILE A 408 3.83 10.65 -11.32
CA ILE A 408 3.01 10.59 -12.53
C ILE A 408 3.22 11.85 -13.39
N ALA A 409 3.16 13.03 -12.77
CA ALA A 409 3.36 14.30 -13.48
C ALA A 409 4.74 14.37 -14.13
N ASN A 410 5.78 13.97 -13.42
CA ASN A 410 7.15 13.95 -13.94
C ASN A 410 7.34 12.92 -15.07
N ALA A 411 6.74 11.72 -14.94
CA ALA A 411 6.78 10.71 -16.00
C ALA A 411 6.08 11.20 -17.29
N LEU A 412 4.92 11.84 -17.14
CA LEU A 412 4.21 12.45 -18.28
C LEU A 412 5.03 13.59 -18.91
N TYR A 413 5.70 14.42 -18.10
CA TYR A 413 6.59 15.47 -18.58
C TYR A 413 7.71 14.92 -19.47
N HIS A 414 8.26 13.75 -19.12
CA HIS A 414 9.27 13.05 -19.91
C HIS A 414 8.69 12.18 -21.04
N GLY A 415 7.39 12.31 -21.35
CA GLY A 415 6.73 11.56 -22.43
C GLY A 415 6.54 10.07 -22.14
N LYS A 416 6.62 9.65 -20.88
CA LYS A 416 6.44 8.25 -20.47
C LYS A 416 4.96 7.94 -20.23
N SER A 417 4.56 6.71 -20.52
CA SER A 417 3.25 6.17 -20.13
C SER A 417 3.31 5.61 -18.71
N VAL A 418 2.27 5.88 -17.92
CA VAL A 418 2.21 5.44 -16.52
C VAL A 418 0.98 4.58 -16.30
N LEU A 419 1.16 3.40 -15.72
CA LEU A 419 0.08 2.57 -15.20
C LEU A 419 0.10 2.66 -13.66
N PHE A 420 -0.93 3.28 -13.09
CA PHE A 420 -1.13 3.33 -11.65
C PHE A 420 -2.15 2.28 -11.22
N VAL A 421 -1.74 1.34 -10.37
CA VAL A 421 -2.57 0.23 -9.88
C VAL A 421 -2.71 0.33 -8.37
N ALA A 422 -3.94 0.17 -7.87
CA ALA A 422 -4.20 0.07 -6.44
C ALA A 422 -5.31 -0.96 -6.17
N GLU A 423 -5.23 -1.66 -5.06
CA GLU A 423 -6.24 -2.64 -4.63
C GLU A 423 -7.61 -1.98 -4.36
N LYS A 424 -7.58 -0.75 -3.83
CA LYS A 424 -8.79 -0.04 -3.41
C LYS A 424 -9.06 1.19 -4.27
N MET A 425 -10.30 1.30 -4.70
CA MET A 425 -10.79 2.44 -5.47
C MET A 425 -10.55 3.79 -4.78
N ALA A 426 -10.67 3.84 -3.45
CA ALA A 426 -10.41 5.05 -2.68
C ALA A 426 -8.98 5.59 -2.89
N ALA A 427 -7.98 4.72 -3.06
CA ALA A 427 -6.61 5.14 -3.33
C ALA A 427 -6.45 5.72 -4.74
N LEU A 428 -7.13 5.13 -5.74
CA LEU A 428 -7.17 5.64 -7.11
C LEU A 428 -7.83 7.02 -7.15
N ASN A 429 -8.99 7.18 -6.52
CA ASN A 429 -9.73 8.44 -6.48
C ASN A 429 -8.92 9.59 -5.85
N VAL A 430 -8.14 9.32 -4.80
CA VAL A 430 -7.30 10.35 -4.17
C VAL A 430 -6.23 10.87 -5.13
N VAL A 431 -5.57 9.97 -5.86
CA VAL A 431 -4.54 10.36 -6.84
C VAL A 431 -5.18 11.05 -8.05
N GLN A 432 -6.29 10.51 -8.56
CA GLN A 432 -7.04 11.12 -9.65
C GLN A 432 -7.46 12.55 -9.34
N HIS A 433 -8.08 12.77 -8.18
CA HIS A 433 -8.50 14.12 -7.77
C HIS A 433 -7.32 15.10 -7.64
N ARG A 434 -6.15 14.64 -7.21
CA ARG A 434 -4.93 15.47 -7.18
C ARG A 434 -4.44 15.82 -8.59
N LEU A 435 -4.48 14.85 -9.52
CA LEU A 435 -4.14 15.08 -10.93
C LEU A 435 -5.10 16.05 -11.60
N GLU A 436 -6.40 15.97 -11.28
CA GLU A 436 -7.41 16.93 -11.73
C GLU A 436 -7.10 18.36 -11.24
N ASN A 437 -6.78 18.50 -9.96
CA ASN A 437 -6.49 19.81 -9.35
C ASN A 437 -5.26 20.51 -9.95
N ILE A 438 -4.31 19.74 -10.48
CA ILE A 438 -3.12 20.28 -11.16
C ILE A 438 -3.30 20.35 -12.70
N GLY A 439 -4.50 20.05 -13.22
CA GLY A 439 -4.84 20.17 -14.64
C GLY A 439 -4.38 19.01 -15.52
N LEU A 440 -3.97 17.88 -14.95
CA LEU A 440 -3.51 16.69 -15.68
C LEU A 440 -4.63 15.68 -15.99
N ALA A 441 -5.88 15.93 -15.58
CA ALA A 441 -7.01 15.07 -15.85
C ALA A 441 -7.16 14.64 -17.33
N PRO A 442 -6.97 15.52 -18.32
CA PRO A 442 -7.10 15.13 -19.74
C PRO A 442 -6.09 14.07 -20.20
N PHE A 443 -4.99 13.89 -19.47
CA PHE A 443 -3.96 12.89 -19.78
C PHE A 443 -4.15 11.59 -19.01
N CYS A 444 -5.22 11.48 -18.21
CA CYS A 444 -5.53 10.31 -17.38
C CYS A 444 -6.72 9.56 -17.95
N LEU A 445 -6.62 8.24 -18.01
CA LEU A 445 -7.70 7.33 -18.37
C LEU A 445 -8.07 6.48 -17.15
N GLU A 446 -9.28 6.68 -16.63
CA GLU A 446 -9.82 5.85 -15.55
C GLU A 446 -10.43 4.56 -16.13
N LEU A 447 -9.88 3.41 -15.73
CA LEU A 447 -10.38 2.10 -16.11
C LEU A 447 -10.86 1.35 -14.86
N HIS A 448 -12.11 1.59 -14.48
CA HIS A 448 -12.79 0.85 -13.41
C HIS A 448 -13.94 0.07 -13.99
N SER A 449 -14.17 -1.14 -13.50
CA SER A 449 -15.27 -1.99 -13.95
C SER A 449 -16.66 -1.32 -13.88
N ASN A 450 -16.86 -0.36 -12.98
CA ASN A 450 -18.15 0.30 -12.78
C ASN A 450 -18.36 1.63 -13.52
N LYS A 451 -17.27 2.29 -13.93
CA LYS A 451 -17.32 3.60 -14.61
C LYS A 451 -16.86 3.54 -16.06
N ALA A 452 -16.25 2.43 -16.45
CA ALA A 452 -15.73 2.25 -17.79
C ALA A 452 -16.82 1.86 -18.80
N SER A 453 -17.93 2.60 -18.86
CA SER A 453 -18.82 2.50 -20.00
C SER A 453 -18.09 2.98 -21.26
N LYS A 454 -18.40 2.38 -22.41
CA LYS A 454 -17.80 2.76 -23.70
C LYS A 454 -17.90 4.27 -23.96
N SER A 455 -19.03 4.87 -23.59
CA SER A 455 -19.25 6.32 -23.72
C SER A 455 -18.34 7.14 -22.79
N SER A 456 -18.12 6.71 -21.54
CA SER A 456 -17.23 7.37 -20.60
C SER A 456 -15.77 7.35 -21.06
N VAL A 457 -15.31 6.20 -21.56
CA VAL A 457 -13.95 6.06 -22.11
C VAL A 457 -13.77 6.98 -23.33
N LEU A 458 -14.74 7.00 -24.25
CA LEU A 458 -14.70 7.86 -25.42
C LEU A 458 -14.67 9.35 -25.05
N SER A 459 -15.49 9.76 -24.07
CA SER A 459 -15.48 11.15 -23.58
C SER A 459 -14.16 11.55 -22.92
N GLN A 460 -13.51 10.63 -22.20
CA GLN A 460 -12.17 10.90 -21.64
C GLN A 460 -11.11 11.06 -22.74
N LEU A 461 -11.17 10.23 -23.77
CA LEU A 461 -10.27 10.33 -24.94
C LEU A 461 -10.51 11.63 -25.73
N GLU A 462 -11.77 12.04 -25.92
CA GLU A 462 -12.13 13.30 -26.57
C GLU A 462 -11.51 14.50 -25.85
N LYS A 463 -11.64 14.56 -24.53
CA LYS A 463 -11.02 15.62 -23.71
C LYS A 463 -9.50 15.66 -23.87
N SER A 464 -8.85 14.51 -24.03
CA SER A 464 -7.41 14.44 -24.27
C SER A 464 -7.01 15.07 -25.62
N LEU A 465 -7.84 14.95 -26.66
CA LEU A 465 -7.59 15.52 -27.97
C LEU A 465 -7.81 17.05 -28.03
N GLU A 466 -8.62 17.58 -27.12
CA GLU A 466 -8.89 19.03 -27.04
C GLU A 466 -7.77 19.84 -26.38
N VAL A 467 -6.79 19.17 -25.76
CA VAL A 467 -5.70 19.85 -25.06
C VAL A 467 -4.81 20.60 -26.06
N GLY A 468 -4.80 21.91 -25.92
CA GLY A 468 -3.96 22.78 -26.76
C GLY A 468 -2.47 22.69 -26.38
N ARG A 469 -1.59 22.88 -27.37
CA ARG A 469 -0.14 22.97 -27.13
C ARG A 469 0.23 24.20 -26.31
N ILE A 470 1.27 24.11 -25.49
CA ILE A 470 1.82 25.24 -24.73
C ILE A 470 2.24 26.36 -25.70
N LYS A 471 1.72 27.56 -25.47
CA LYS A 471 2.00 28.72 -26.34
C LYS A 471 3.37 29.37 -26.08
N HIS A 472 3.94 29.22 -24.88
CA HIS A 472 5.16 29.91 -24.45
C HIS A 472 6.11 29.02 -23.62
N PRO A 473 6.76 28.03 -24.22
CA PRO A 473 7.72 27.18 -23.52
C PRO A 473 8.94 27.94 -22.98
N GLU A 474 9.30 29.08 -23.65
CA GLU A 474 10.43 29.93 -23.27
C GLU A 474 10.25 30.59 -21.90
N LYS A 475 9.02 30.92 -21.49
CA LYS A 475 8.74 31.46 -20.16
C LYS A 475 9.01 30.45 -19.05
N TYR A 476 8.72 29.18 -19.30
CA TYR A 476 9.00 28.09 -18.34
C TYR A 476 10.51 27.97 -18.13
N LYS A 477 11.28 27.92 -19.23
CA LYS A 477 12.74 27.82 -19.16
C LYS A 477 13.38 28.98 -18.41
N ALA A 478 12.97 30.22 -18.75
CA ALA A 478 13.45 31.41 -18.05
C ALA A 478 13.13 31.41 -16.55
N THR A 479 11.99 30.84 -16.17
CA THR A 479 11.62 30.68 -14.73
C THR A 479 12.46 29.60 -14.05
N ALA A 480 12.73 28.50 -14.73
CA ALA A 480 13.60 27.42 -14.23
C ALA A 480 15.05 27.92 -14.04
N ASP A 481 15.58 28.68 -15.02
CA ASP A 481 16.93 29.28 -14.92
C ASP A 481 17.02 30.25 -13.73
N ARG A 482 15.97 31.08 -13.53
CA ARG A 482 15.90 31.96 -12.36
C ARG A 482 15.84 31.19 -11.05
N LEU A 483 15.07 30.10 -10.98
CA LEU A 483 15.00 29.24 -9.80
C LEU A 483 16.34 28.60 -9.51
N LYS A 484 17.06 28.15 -10.54
CA LYS A 484 18.43 27.61 -10.41
C LYS A 484 19.40 28.64 -9.81
N ALA A 485 19.37 29.86 -10.33
CA ALA A 485 20.21 30.95 -9.83
C ALA A 485 19.90 31.27 -8.36
N MET A 486 18.61 31.33 -7.98
CA MET A 486 18.20 31.55 -6.58
C MET A 486 18.65 30.40 -5.67
N ARG A 487 18.53 29.14 -6.11
CA ARG A 487 18.98 27.95 -5.36
C ARG A 487 20.49 28.02 -5.10
N VAL A 488 21.28 28.30 -6.14
CA VAL A 488 22.74 28.47 -5.99
C VAL A 488 23.07 29.59 -4.99
N SER A 489 22.38 30.72 -5.08
CA SER A 489 22.59 31.83 -4.14
C SER A 489 22.24 31.46 -2.70
N MET A 490 21.14 30.73 -2.48
CA MET A 490 20.76 30.27 -1.13
C MET A 490 21.75 29.25 -0.58
N ASN A 491 22.16 28.28 -1.39
CA ASN A 491 23.12 27.26 -0.98
C ASN A 491 24.48 27.91 -0.64
N SER A 492 24.93 28.91 -1.40
CA SER A 492 26.17 29.61 -1.08
C SER A 492 26.15 30.34 0.27
N VAL A 493 24.97 30.84 0.68
CA VAL A 493 24.79 31.44 2.01
C VAL A 493 24.85 30.37 3.11
N ILE A 494 24.15 29.22 2.89
CA ILE A 494 24.18 28.11 3.84
C ILE A 494 25.59 27.54 3.98
N ASP A 495 26.27 27.31 2.86
CA ASP A 495 27.67 26.85 2.84
C ASP A 495 28.59 27.83 3.57
N GLY A 496 28.42 29.14 3.33
CA GLY A 496 29.16 30.17 4.04
C GLY A 496 28.96 30.17 5.54
N LEU A 497 27.73 29.86 6.00
CA LEU A 497 27.41 29.77 7.42
C LEU A 497 27.98 28.50 8.09
N HIS A 498 27.97 27.37 7.37
CA HIS A 498 28.33 26.07 7.94
C HIS A 498 29.74 25.61 7.57
N LYS A 499 30.44 26.31 6.66
CA LYS A 499 31.81 26.00 6.31
C LYS A 499 32.71 26.20 7.52
N LYS A 500 33.45 25.15 7.88
CA LYS A 500 34.47 25.25 8.92
C LYS A 500 35.67 26.03 8.41
N HIS A 501 36.07 27.01 9.20
CA HIS A 501 37.29 27.81 8.99
C HIS A 501 38.52 27.13 9.57
N GLU A 502 39.68 27.72 9.44
CA GLU A 502 40.96 27.23 10.02
C GLU A 502 40.89 27.07 11.54
N SER A 503 39.98 27.76 12.19
CA SER A 503 39.70 27.63 13.62
C SER A 503 38.87 26.38 14.00
N GLY A 504 38.51 25.51 13.04
CA GLY A 504 37.67 24.34 13.26
C GLY A 504 36.18 24.65 13.50
N ILE A 505 35.80 25.92 13.57
CA ILE A 505 34.45 26.40 13.92
C ILE A 505 33.83 27.05 12.68
N SER A 506 32.55 26.80 12.45
CA SER A 506 31.75 27.51 11.44
C SER A 506 31.24 28.85 11.99
N VAL A 507 30.80 29.74 11.09
CA VAL A 507 30.14 30.99 11.50
C VAL A 507 28.87 30.69 12.30
N TYR A 508 28.14 29.64 11.93
CA TYR A 508 26.94 29.19 12.65
C TYR A 508 27.27 28.77 14.09
N ASP A 509 28.30 27.91 14.27
CA ASP A 509 28.76 27.47 15.60
C ASP A 509 29.23 28.68 16.44
N ALA A 510 29.90 29.63 15.80
CA ALA A 510 30.35 30.86 16.48
C ALA A 510 29.18 31.72 16.96
N ILE A 511 28.11 31.85 16.15
CA ILE A 511 26.89 32.57 16.55
C ILE A 511 26.21 31.86 17.72
N GLU A 512 26.06 30.55 17.67
CA GLU A 512 25.46 29.77 18.76
C GLU A 512 26.24 29.91 20.07
N GLN A 513 27.59 29.77 19.99
CA GLN A 513 28.44 29.97 21.15
C GLN A 513 28.39 31.40 21.66
N TYR A 514 28.34 32.39 20.76
CA TYR A 514 28.21 33.80 21.16
C TYR A 514 26.91 34.09 21.90
N GLU A 515 25.79 33.49 21.45
CA GLU A 515 24.50 33.65 22.13
C GLU A 515 24.48 32.98 23.52
N THR A 516 25.15 31.86 23.72
CA THR A 516 25.28 31.22 25.04
C THR A 516 26.09 32.07 26.00
N CYS A 517 26.99 32.94 25.49
CA CYS A 517 27.79 33.89 26.27
C CYS A 517 27.17 35.29 26.39
N ALA A 518 25.86 35.43 26.18
CA ALA A 518 25.18 36.74 26.12
C ALA A 518 25.42 37.65 27.32
N GLU A 519 25.57 37.10 28.53
CA GLU A 519 25.84 37.86 29.76
C GLU A 519 27.24 38.52 29.75
N PHE A 520 28.18 38.02 28.96
CA PHE A 520 29.57 38.48 28.89
C PHE A 520 29.85 39.29 27.63
N LYS A 521 28.86 39.57 26.79
CA LYS A 521 29.02 40.39 25.58
C LYS A 521 29.68 41.72 25.89
N ASN A 522 30.72 42.08 25.10
CA ASN A 522 31.46 43.34 25.22
C ASN A 522 32.27 43.55 26.50
N LYS A 523 32.43 42.54 27.35
CA LYS A 523 33.27 42.68 28.57
C LYS A 523 34.76 42.38 28.31
N ILE A 524 35.05 41.61 27.27
CA ILE A 524 36.43 41.24 26.90
C ILE A 524 36.61 41.52 25.40
N THR A 525 37.68 42.25 25.08
CA THR A 525 38.11 42.49 23.69
C THR A 525 39.37 41.73 23.44
N ILE A 526 39.36 40.87 22.44
CA ILE A 526 40.54 40.09 22.00
C ILE A 526 41.26 40.93 20.92
N PRO A 527 42.58 41.13 21.03
CA PRO A 527 43.32 41.86 20.03
C PRO A 527 43.28 41.18 18.66
N GLN A 528 43.28 41.96 17.57
CA GLN A 528 43.13 41.48 16.20
C GLN A 528 44.27 40.56 15.75
N ASP A 529 45.47 40.79 16.24
CA ASP A 529 46.66 39.95 16.00
C ASP A 529 46.47 38.53 16.55
N VAL A 530 45.86 38.41 17.73
CA VAL A 530 45.50 37.09 18.31
C VAL A 530 44.45 36.40 17.47
N ILE A 531 43.42 37.13 17.04
CA ILE A 531 42.34 36.57 16.20
C ILE A 531 42.90 36.03 14.88
N ASN A 532 43.81 36.76 14.26
CA ASN A 532 44.44 36.38 12.98
C ASN A 532 45.37 35.15 13.06
N THR A 533 45.78 34.77 14.27
CA THR A 533 46.70 33.64 14.51
C THR A 533 46.04 32.45 15.18
N VAL A 534 44.74 32.50 15.36
CA VAL A 534 43.96 31.43 16.00
C VAL A 534 43.79 30.23 15.05
N ASN A 535 44.22 29.06 15.55
CA ASN A 535 43.95 27.74 14.98
C ASN A 535 43.43 26.82 16.09
N ASP A 536 43.04 25.61 15.78
CA ASP A 536 42.48 24.64 16.75
C ASP A 536 43.45 24.40 17.93
N ASP A 537 44.74 24.17 17.65
CA ASP A 537 45.75 23.95 18.68
C ASP A 537 45.87 25.16 19.63
N ARG A 538 45.76 26.36 19.07
CA ARG A 538 45.87 27.59 19.85
C ARG A 538 44.62 27.82 20.72
N ILE A 539 43.44 27.46 20.21
CA ILE A 539 42.18 27.50 20.98
C ILE A 539 42.25 26.53 22.16
N GLU A 540 42.74 25.32 21.93
CA GLU A 540 42.89 24.31 22.97
C GLU A 540 43.89 24.74 24.05
N GLN A 541 45.03 25.32 23.66
CA GLN A 541 46.02 25.89 24.58
C GLN A 541 45.44 27.02 25.42
N LEU A 542 44.69 27.97 24.80
CA LEU A 542 44.05 29.07 25.50
C LEU A 542 42.96 28.58 26.44
N SER A 543 42.17 27.61 26.01
CA SER A 543 41.12 27.00 26.83
C SER A 543 41.72 26.31 28.08
N SER A 544 42.79 25.55 27.90
CA SER A 544 43.48 24.87 29.00
C SER A 544 44.12 25.87 29.97
N LEU A 545 44.67 26.97 29.44
CA LEU A 545 45.23 28.06 30.25
C LEU A 545 44.14 28.77 31.08
N ILE A 546 42.99 29.09 30.46
CA ILE A 546 41.83 29.72 31.15
C ILE A 546 41.29 28.80 32.23
N LEU A 547 41.18 27.49 31.95
CA LEU A 547 40.71 26.51 32.93
C LEU A 547 41.69 26.43 34.14
N SER A 548 43.01 26.39 33.87
CA SER A 548 44.06 26.42 34.89
C SER A 548 44.00 27.69 35.73
N TYR A 549 43.81 28.83 35.05
CA TYR A 549 43.64 30.12 35.75
C TYR A 549 42.40 30.11 36.63
N LYS A 550 41.25 29.66 36.12
CA LYS A 550 40.01 29.52 36.88
C LYS A 550 40.20 28.65 38.13
N ASN A 551 40.80 27.47 37.98
CA ASN A 551 41.07 26.57 39.11
C ASN A 551 41.99 27.22 40.15
N SER A 552 42.96 28.03 39.72
CA SER A 552 43.88 28.76 40.59
C SER A 552 43.11 29.86 41.34
N VAL A 553 42.26 30.62 40.69
CA VAL A 553 41.41 31.67 41.29
C VAL A 553 40.44 31.06 42.29
N ASP A 554 39.76 29.96 41.93
CA ASP A 554 38.84 29.25 42.83
C ASP A 554 39.58 28.71 44.07
N GLY A 555 40.81 28.26 43.92
CA GLY A 555 41.67 27.83 45.04
C GLY A 555 42.11 28.98 45.98
N VAL A 556 42.25 30.18 45.46
CA VAL A 556 42.61 31.38 46.25
C VAL A 556 41.42 31.99 46.98
N GLY A 557 40.21 31.82 46.42
CA GLY A 557 38.96 32.38 46.98
C GLY A 557 38.89 33.90 46.82
N ASP A 558 38.48 34.62 47.87
CA ASP A 558 38.34 36.09 47.86
C ASP A 558 39.72 36.79 47.70
N ILE A 559 40.07 37.17 46.47
CA ILE A 559 41.33 37.84 46.14
C ILE A 559 41.46 39.19 46.83
N VAL A 560 40.38 39.95 47.03
CA VAL A 560 40.40 41.30 47.60
C VAL A 560 40.76 41.25 49.07
N ASN A 561 40.21 40.29 49.81
CA ASN A 561 40.46 40.12 51.23
C ASN A 561 41.49 39.04 51.56
N ASN A 562 42.18 38.49 50.53
CA ASN A 562 43.18 37.47 50.77
C ASN A 562 44.33 38.02 51.57
N PRO A 563 44.71 37.38 52.69
CA PRO A 563 45.81 37.85 53.53
C PRO A 563 47.18 37.85 52.83
N LEU A 564 47.31 37.09 51.77
CA LEU A 564 48.58 36.98 50.98
C LEU A 564 48.62 37.95 49.80
N LYS A 565 47.63 38.81 49.59
CA LYS A 565 47.52 39.73 48.43
C LYS A 565 48.73 40.64 48.20
N ASN A 566 49.51 40.92 49.23
CA ASN A 566 50.68 41.80 49.17
C ASN A 566 52.00 41.03 49.02
N ILE A 567 51.95 39.72 48.87
CA ILE A 567 53.16 38.92 48.68
C ILE A 567 53.54 38.96 47.19
N SER A 568 54.72 39.53 46.92
CA SER A 568 55.25 39.64 45.54
C SER A 568 55.98 38.39 45.03
N ARG A 569 56.18 37.41 45.91
CA ARG A 569 56.92 36.19 45.54
C ARG A 569 55.97 35.19 44.88
N THR A 570 56.34 34.75 43.67
CA THR A 570 55.53 33.87 42.83
C THR A 570 55.88 32.39 42.96
N GLU A 571 56.99 32.05 43.59
CA GLU A 571 57.42 30.67 43.74
C GLU A 571 57.11 30.15 45.15
N TYR A 572 56.50 28.98 45.22
CA TYR A 572 56.21 28.23 46.44
C TYR A 572 57.14 27.02 46.54
N SER A 573 57.78 26.85 47.72
CA SER A 573 58.57 25.66 48.05
C SER A 573 58.35 25.24 49.48
N ILE A 574 58.54 23.96 49.79
CA ILE A 574 58.39 23.42 51.15
C ILE A 574 59.36 24.13 52.13
N PRO A 575 60.63 24.33 51.77
CA PRO A 575 61.51 25.09 52.66
C PRO A 575 61.08 26.52 52.89
N LEU A 576 60.47 27.17 51.91
CA LEU A 576 59.93 28.51 52.09
C LEU A 576 58.78 28.51 53.08
N ARG A 577 57.85 27.54 53.02
CA ARG A 577 56.75 27.38 53.97
C ARG A 577 57.27 27.19 55.37
N GLU A 578 58.22 26.33 55.59
CA GLU A 578 58.81 26.04 56.87
C GLU A 578 59.49 27.27 57.44
N LYS A 579 60.25 28.01 56.59
CA LYS A 579 60.89 29.27 57.00
C LYS A 579 59.83 30.32 57.41
N LEU A 580 58.81 30.54 56.60
CA LEU A 580 57.68 31.48 56.94
C LEU A 580 56.99 31.09 58.24
N TYR A 581 56.75 29.79 58.44
CA TYR A 581 56.16 29.31 59.68
C TYR A 581 57.05 29.62 60.91
N SER A 582 58.34 29.32 60.77
CA SER A 582 59.32 29.63 61.82
C SER A 582 59.43 31.13 62.11
N ASP A 583 59.45 31.96 61.04
CA ASP A 583 59.52 33.42 61.19
C ASP A 583 58.24 33.97 61.80
N CYS A 584 57.05 33.46 61.47
CA CYS A 584 55.78 33.84 62.12
C CYS A 584 55.76 33.45 63.59
N VAL A 585 56.23 32.27 63.98
CA VAL A 585 56.31 31.82 65.36
C VAL A 585 57.26 32.73 66.15
N ASN A 586 58.41 33.04 65.55
CA ASN A 586 59.36 33.95 66.19
C ASN A 586 58.80 35.36 66.38
N LEU A 587 58.09 35.89 65.41
CA LEU A 587 57.42 37.17 65.45
C LEU A 587 56.36 37.20 66.51
N LEU A 588 55.56 36.12 66.62
CA LEU A 588 54.55 35.97 67.65
C LEU A 588 55.17 35.97 69.09
N ASN A 589 56.28 35.25 69.25
CA ASN A 589 57.01 35.17 70.46
C ASN A 589 57.57 36.57 70.87
N LEU A 590 58.16 37.26 69.88
CA LEU A 590 58.67 38.61 70.08
C LEU A 590 57.56 39.61 70.49
N TYR A 591 56.39 39.51 69.80
CA TYR A 591 55.22 40.31 70.11
C TYR A 591 54.69 40.02 71.52
N ASN A 592 54.60 38.76 71.90
CA ASN A 592 54.15 38.37 73.25
C ASN A 592 55.14 38.84 74.34
N ASN A 593 56.42 38.73 74.05
CA ASN A 593 57.51 39.26 74.95
C ASN A 593 57.39 40.77 75.06
N ALA A 594 57.23 41.49 73.95
CA ALA A 594 57.06 42.97 74.00
C ALA A 594 55.80 43.40 74.77
N LYS A 595 54.71 42.64 74.61
CA LYS A 595 53.48 42.89 75.36
C LYS A 595 53.67 42.64 76.84
N SER A 596 54.41 41.60 77.23
CA SER A 596 54.70 41.34 78.66
C SER A 596 55.62 42.41 79.26
N VAL A 597 56.61 42.92 78.52
CA VAL A 597 57.50 44.01 78.95
C VAL A 597 56.70 45.34 79.10
N SER A 598 55.74 45.61 78.20
CA SER A 598 54.89 46.80 78.27
C SER A 598 54.02 46.82 79.52
N TYR A 599 53.59 45.66 80.02
CA TYR A 599 52.78 45.57 81.26
C TYR A 599 53.62 45.74 82.55
N THR A 600 54.94 45.39 82.48
CA THR A 600 55.85 45.51 83.65
C THR A 600 56.43 46.90 83.84
N HIS A 601 56.30 47.82 82.90
CA HIS A 601 56.75 49.21 83.02
C HIS A 601 55.65 50.26 83.30
N LEU A 602 54.41 49.82 83.45
CA LEU A 602 53.26 50.72 83.77
C LEU A 602 52.64 50.47 85.15
N THR A 603 53.32 49.75 86.01
CA THR A 603 52.97 49.67 87.47
C THR A 603 54.01 50.38 88.33
#